data_28d8f2093c9b778f96a1450eec851a69
#
_entry.id   28d8f2093c9b778f96a1450eec851a69
#
_cell.length_a   1.000
_cell.length_b   1.000
_cell.length_c   1.000
_cell.angle_alpha   90.00
_cell.angle_beta   90.00
_cell.angle_gamma   90.00
#
_symmetry.space_group_name_H-M   'P 1'
#
loop_
_entity.id
_entity.type
_entity.pdbx_description
1 polymer ?
#
loop_
_entity_poly.entity_id
_entity_poly.type
_entity_poly.pdbx_seq_one_letter_code
_entity_poly.pdbx_strand_id
1 'polypeptide(L)'
;MFDGRLHAFQRVPNLVLYLAYLISTALFSCLALLVLCSHCELGWLSRFTIGFIFFGVLSFILFISLWDRDRQGIEQVFALVAPPILFMFVFLMMPFAVPDEFTHINRMFDNRSGAETLLVPAQMLDAYEWITDYQTLWFFLNEPFDYSDLKETEFVAGGYSVVCYFLPSVCSFFGKALGINGYWVIYLARLANALVFLAAAYWMLRRCPVLRPFLFVFLLNPMLLQQECSCSADVLCNIGILCFLVQTIYIIVDRKCIEKREILILLVFFALVVACKFAYVPLC
;
A
#
# COMPACT_ATOMS: atom_id res chain seq x y z
N MET A 1 -28.95 20.12 26.49
CA MET A 1 -29.62 20.92 25.43
C MET A 1 -28.93 20.79 24.05
N PHE A 2 -28.10 19.78 23.86
CA PHE A 2 -27.38 19.49 22.58
C PHE A 2 -27.92 18.24 21.83
N ASP A 3 -28.84 17.52 22.44
CA ASP A 3 -29.31 16.20 21.93
C ASP A 3 -30.37 16.29 20.81
N GLY A 4 -31.03 17.44 20.67
CA GLY A 4 -32.13 17.59 19.70
C GLY A 4 -31.73 17.86 18.24
N ARG A 5 -30.46 18.20 17.97
CA ARG A 5 -30.03 18.54 16.58
C ARG A 5 -29.43 17.35 15.82
N LEU A 6 -28.94 16.33 16.52
CA LEU A 6 -28.42 15.11 15.90
C LEU A 6 -29.54 14.24 15.31
N HIS A 7 -30.74 14.27 15.92
CA HIS A 7 -31.90 13.52 15.40
C HIS A 7 -32.56 14.11 14.14
N ALA A 8 -32.27 15.37 13.80
CA ALA A 8 -32.82 15.96 12.57
C ALA A 8 -32.08 15.47 11.31
N PHE A 9 -30.80 15.09 11.45
CA PHE A 9 -30.00 14.51 10.34
C PHE A 9 -30.39 13.06 10.01
N GLN A 10 -31.04 12.34 10.93
CA GLN A 10 -31.52 10.97 10.72
C GLN A 10 -32.75 10.87 9.80
N ARG A 11 -33.36 11.99 9.41
CA ARG A 11 -34.59 11.99 8.60
C ARG A 11 -34.37 12.24 7.10
N VAL A 12 -33.16 12.51 6.68
CA VAL A 12 -32.87 12.61 5.24
C VAL A 12 -32.78 11.18 4.70
N PRO A 13 -33.57 10.79 3.68
CA PRO A 13 -33.46 9.47 3.09
C PRO A 13 -32.00 9.19 2.70
N ASN A 14 -31.47 8.03 3.08
CA ASN A 14 -30.09 7.65 2.76
C ASN A 14 -29.75 7.83 1.28
N LEU A 15 -30.74 7.69 0.40
CA LEU A 15 -30.62 7.90 -1.03
C LEU A 15 -30.28 9.37 -1.41
N VAL A 16 -30.91 10.35 -0.78
CA VAL A 16 -30.64 11.79 -1.07
C VAL A 16 -29.26 12.18 -0.61
N LEU A 17 -28.85 11.73 0.56
CA LEU A 17 -27.49 11.91 1.07
C LEU A 17 -26.45 11.24 0.13
N TYR A 18 -26.74 10.04 -0.31
CA TYR A 18 -25.90 9.31 -1.24
C TYR A 18 -25.76 10.03 -2.58
N LEU A 19 -26.87 10.53 -3.16
CA LEU A 19 -26.83 11.29 -4.41
C LEU A 19 -26.10 12.63 -4.25
N ALA A 20 -26.34 13.38 -3.18
CA ALA A 20 -25.63 14.61 -2.88
C ALA A 20 -24.13 14.38 -2.77
N TYR A 21 -23.76 13.27 -2.19
CA TYR A 21 -22.39 12.83 -2.03
C TYR A 21 -21.74 12.46 -3.36
N LEU A 22 -22.40 11.67 -4.21
CA LEU A 22 -21.93 11.34 -5.55
C LEU A 22 -21.67 12.61 -6.39
N ILE A 23 -22.59 13.56 -6.34
CA ILE A 23 -22.46 14.83 -7.06
C ILE A 23 -21.26 15.63 -6.53
N SER A 24 -21.11 15.76 -5.21
CA SER A 24 -20.00 16.49 -4.58
C SER A 24 -18.66 15.83 -4.94
N THR A 25 -18.61 14.50 -4.93
CA THR A 25 -17.40 13.74 -5.26
C THR A 25 -17.04 13.89 -6.74
N ALA A 26 -18.05 13.88 -7.63
CA ALA A 26 -17.84 14.10 -9.06
C ALA A 26 -17.29 15.51 -9.32
N LEU A 27 -17.87 16.53 -8.70
CA LEU A 27 -17.39 17.91 -8.81
C LEU A 27 -15.97 18.07 -8.29
N PHE A 28 -15.65 17.49 -7.13
CA PHE A 28 -14.32 17.55 -6.57
C PHE A 28 -13.30 16.81 -7.44
N SER A 29 -13.66 15.65 -7.98
CA SER A 29 -12.80 14.88 -8.89
C SER A 29 -12.56 15.63 -10.20
N CYS A 30 -13.55 16.30 -10.74
CA CYS A 30 -13.40 17.16 -11.91
C CYS A 30 -12.49 18.36 -11.64
N LEU A 31 -12.62 19.03 -10.48
CA LEU A 31 -11.75 20.13 -10.08
C LEU A 31 -10.31 19.66 -9.89
N ALA A 32 -10.09 18.54 -9.21
CA ALA A 32 -8.77 17.96 -9.03
C ALA A 32 -8.12 17.62 -10.38
N LEU A 33 -8.89 17.07 -11.32
CA LEU A 33 -8.44 16.80 -12.68
C LEU A 33 -8.05 18.07 -13.44
N LEU A 34 -8.86 19.12 -13.35
CA LEU A 34 -8.57 20.41 -14.00
C LEU A 34 -7.25 20.98 -13.48
N VAL A 35 -7.02 20.93 -12.17
CA VAL A 35 -5.77 21.39 -11.55
C VAL A 35 -4.59 20.55 -12.00
N LEU A 36 -4.69 19.21 -11.94
CA LEU A 36 -3.63 18.32 -12.40
C LEU A 36 -3.34 18.49 -13.89
N CYS A 37 -4.36 18.68 -14.71
CA CYS A 37 -4.21 18.87 -16.15
C CYS A 37 -3.65 20.23 -16.54
N SER A 38 -3.75 21.26 -15.69
CA SER A 38 -3.11 22.56 -15.93
C SER A 38 -1.59 22.51 -15.78
N HIS A 39 -1.08 21.50 -15.09
CA HIS A 39 0.36 21.33 -14.82
C HIS A 39 1.02 20.16 -15.55
N CYS A 40 0.26 19.29 -16.19
CA CYS A 40 0.77 18.09 -16.85
C CYS A 40 0.15 17.92 -18.24
N GLU A 41 0.97 17.73 -19.27
CA GLU A 41 0.53 17.40 -20.64
C GLU A 41 0.10 15.92 -20.74
N LEU A 42 -0.92 15.53 -19.99
CA LEU A 42 -1.46 14.17 -20.00
C LEU A 42 -2.41 13.97 -21.20
N GLY A 43 -2.29 12.84 -21.86
CA GLY A 43 -3.25 12.41 -22.87
C GLY A 43 -4.67 12.25 -22.31
N TRP A 44 -5.68 12.40 -23.17
CA TRP A 44 -7.10 12.37 -22.77
C TRP A 44 -7.48 11.09 -21.99
N LEU A 45 -7.01 9.92 -22.41
CA LEU A 45 -7.29 8.64 -21.78
C LEU A 45 -6.73 8.57 -20.33
N SER A 46 -5.51 9.06 -20.13
CA SER A 46 -4.88 9.10 -18.80
C SER A 46 -5.63 10.03 -17.85
N ARG A 47 -6.09 11.18 -18.34
CA ARG A 47 -6.91 12.14 -17.58
C ARG A 47 -8.22 11.51 -17.12
N PHE A 48 -8.91 10.82 -18.04
CA PHE A 48 -10.16 10.14 -17.74
C PHE A 48 -9.97 9.01 -16.72
N THR A 49 -8.93 8.19 -16.89
CA THR A 49 -8.63 7.08 -15.97
C THR A 49 -8.32 7.57 -14.56
N ILE A 50 -7.49 8.60 -14.41
CA ILE A 50 -7.17 9.22 -13.12
C ILE A 50 -8.44 9.77 -12.47
N GLY A 51 -9.27 10.49 -13.24
CA GLY A 51 -10.53 11.02 -12.74
C GLY A 51 -11.52 9.96 -12.31
N PHE A 52 -11.63 8.89 -13.07
CA PHE A 52 -12.50 7.77 -12.74
C PHE A 52 -12.05 7.04 -11.47
N ILE A 53 -10.74 6.83 -11.30
CA ILE A 53 -10.16 6.26 -10.09
C ILE A 53 -10.44 7.16 -8.89
N PHE A 54 -10.17 8.47 -9.00
CA PHE A 54 -10.46 9.45 -7.94
C PHE A 54 -11.94 9.47 -7.57
N PHE A 55 -12.81 9.51 -8.57
CA PHE A 55 -14.25 9.48 -8.36
C PHE A 55 -14.70 8.18 -7.68
N GLY A 56 -14.24 7.03 -8.16
CA GLY A 56 -14.58 5.72 -7.61
C GLY A 56 -14.14 5.59 -6.16
N VAL A 57 -12.90 5.98 -5.87
CA VAL A 57 -12.31 5.93 -4.52
C VAL A 57 -13.08 6.82 -3.55
N LEU A 58 -13.27 8.08 -3.89
CA LEU A 58 -13.99 9.02 -3.04
C LEU A 58 -15.45 8.61 -2.85
N SER A 59 -16.14 8.20 -3.91
CA SER A 59 -17.52 7.72 -3.85
C SER A 59 -17.67 6.51 -2.94
N PHE A 60 -16.69 5.60 -2.98
CA PHE A 60 -16.67 4.42 -2.14
C PHE A 60 -16.42 4.76 -0.67
N ILE A 61 -15.42 5.60 -0.36
CA ILE A 61 -15.16 6.10 0.99
C ILE A 61 -16.43 6.69 1.59
N LEU A 62 -17.14 7.47 0.80
CA LEU A 62 -18.28 8.21 1.24
C LEU A 62 -19.53 7.36 1.37
N PHE A 63 -19.79 6.45 0.44
CA PHE A 63 -20.86 5.46 0.52
C PHE A 63 -20.79 4.70 1.85
N ILE A 64 -19.60 4.33 2.24
CA ILE A 64 -19.36 3.53 3.44
C ILE A 64 -19.42 4.36 4.71
N SER A 65 -18.94 5.61 4.71
CA SER A 65 -19.06 6.50 5.86
C SER A 65 -20.51 6.83 6.20
N LEU A 66 -21.43 6.66 5.24
CA LEU A 66 -22.86 6.87 5.39
C LEU A 66 -23.66 5.61 5.72
N TRP A 67 -23.11 4.43 5.47
CA TRP A 67 -23.88 3.18 5.46
C TRP A 67 -24.32 2.67 6.84
N ASP A 68 -23.64 2.93 7.91
CA ASP A 68 -24.15 2.55 9.27
C ASP A 68 -23.26 3.15 10.38
N ARG A 69 -23.49 4.41 10.65
CA ARG A 69 -22.65 5.17 11.56
C ARG A 69 -22.71 4.69 13.03
N ASP A 70 -23.78 4.02 13.43
CA ASP A 70 -24.03 3.67 14.84
C ASP A 70 -23.46 2.30 15.24
N ARG A 71 -23.00 1.49 14.27
CA ARG A 71 -22.55 0.11 14.53
C ARG A 71 -21.09 -0.17 14.19
N GLN A 72 -20.36 0.79 13.61
CA GLN A 72 -19.01 0.53 13.12
C GLN A 72 -17.94 0.93 14.14
N GLY A 73 -17.09 -0.02 14.51
CA GLY A 73 -15.84 0.26 15.22
C GLY A 73 -14.81 0.95 14.31
N ILE A 74 -13.83 1.62 14.89
CA ILE A 74 -12.75 2.32 14.16
C ILE A 74 -12.05 1.39 13.16
N GLU A 75 -11.89 0.11 13.51
CA GLU A 75 -11.28 -0.91 12.65
C GLU A 75 -12.10 -1.18 11.38
N GLN A 76 -13.43 -1.10 11.47
CA GLN A 76 -14.31 -1.26 10.31
C GLN A 76 -14.23 -0.03 9.40
N VAL A 77 -14.25 1.17 9.97
CA VAL A 77 -14.05 2.40 9.21
C VAL A 77 -12.69 2.37 8.50
N PHE A 78 -11.63 1.92 9.17
CA PHE A 78 -10.33 1.75 8.55
C PHE A 78 -10.37 0.77 7.37
N ALA A 79 -10.98 -0.41 7.56
CA ALA A 79 -11.10 -1.44 6.51
C ALA A 79 -11.84 -0.94 5.26
N LEU A 80 -12.58 0.13 5.38
CA LEU A 80 -13.36 0.73 4.31
C LEU A 80 -12.64 1.93 3.67
N VAL A 81 -11.94 2.72 4.47
CA VAL A 81 -11.22 3.92 4.01
C VAL A 81 -9.84 3.58 3.43
N ALA A 82 -9.13 2.64 4.05
CA ALA A 82 -7.76 2.32 3.67
C ALA A 82 -7.61 1.68 2.28
N PRO A 83 -8.43 0.69 1.84
CA PRO A 83 -8.25 0.04 0.54
C PRO A 83 -8.24 1.00 -0.64
N PRO A 84 -9.22 1.92 -0.80
CA PRO A 84 -9.19 2.86 -1.91
C PRO A 84 -7.98 3.81 -1.85
N ILE A 85 -7.55 4.23 -0.67
CA ILE A 85 -6.36 5.08 -0.53
C ILE A 85 -5.09 4.30 -0.93
N LEU A 86 -4.93 3.06 -0.44
CA LEU A 86 -3.84 2.17 -0.84
C LEU A 86 -3.83 1.93 -2.35
N PHE A 87 -5.00 1.67 -2.94
CA PHE A 87 -5.13 1.50 -4.38
C PHE A 87 -4.65 2.74 -5.15
N MET A 88 -4.98 3.94 -4.67
CA MET A 88 -4.45 5.18 -5.23
C MET A 88 -2.93 5.23 -5.17
N PHE A 89 -2.33 4.96 -4.01
CA PHE A 89 -0.87 4.95 -3.88
C PHE A 89 -0.21 3.92 -4.79
N VAL A 90 -0.77 2.72 -4.91
CA VAL A 90 -0.26 1.67 -5.79
C VAL A 90 -0.21 2.13 -7.25
N PHE A 91 -1.30 2.71 -7.77
CA PHE A 91 -1.45 2.96 -9.22
C PHE A 91 -1.13 4.39 -9.66
N LEU A 92 -1.28 5.39 -8.77
CA LEU A 92 -0.94 6.78 -9.13
C LEU A 92 0.55 7.08 -8.97
N MET A 93 1.29 6.28 -8.22
CA MET A 93 2.73 6.45 -8.15
C MET A 93 3.39 5.68 -9.30
N MET A 94 4.15 6.41 -10.11
CA MET A 94 4.93 5.77 -11.16
C MET A 94 5.93 4.77 -10.58
N PRO A 95 6.28 3.69 -11.28
CA PRO A 95 7.42 2.87 -10.93
C PRO A 95 8.66 3.74 -10.71
N PHE A 96 9.48 3.38 -9.75
CA PHE A 96 10.70 4.09 -9.35
C PHE A 96 10.50 5.45 -8.65
N ALA A 97 9.25 5.90 -8.43
CA ALA A 97 8.97 7.18 -7.76
C ALA A 97 9.14 7.12 -6.23
N VAL A 98 9.13 5.93 -5.64
CA VAL A 98 9.42 5.77 -4.21
C VAL A 98 10.94 5.73 -4.01
N PRO A 99 11.49 6.39 -2.99
CA PRO A 99 12.92 6.36 -2.73
C PRO A 99 13.47 4.93 -2.70
N ASP A 100 14.60 4.70 -3.36
CA ASP A 100 15.31 3.42 -3.47
C ASP A 100 14.51 2.26 -4.12
N GLU A 101 13.29 2.50 -4.60
CA GLU A 101 12.44 1.45 -5.15
C GLU A 101 13.09 0.75 -6.35
N PHE A 102 13.90 1.43 -7.14
CA PHE A 102 14.62 0.83 -8.26
C PHE A 102 15.51 -0.34 -7.80
N THR A 103 16.29 -0.15 -6.75
CA THR A 103 17.15 -1.22 -6.20
C THR A 103 16.34 -2.37 -5.62
N HIS A 104 15.19 -2.07 -5.06
CA HIS A 104 14.25 -3.07 -4.53
C HIS A 104 13.55 -3.85 -5.65
N ILE A 105 13.22 -3.21 -6.77
CA ILE A 105 12.66 -3.87 -7.95
C ILE A 105 13.71 -4.84 -8.55
N ASN A 106 14.98 -4.46 -8.62
CA ASN A 106 16.03 -5.35 -9.06
C ASN A 106 16.09 -6.61 -8.20
N ARG A 107 15.98 -6.46 -6.88
CA ARG A 107 15.90 -7.58 -5.93
C ARG A 107 14.63 -8.43 -6.09
N MET A 108 13.54 -7.86 -6.57
CA MET A 108 12.32 -8.61 -6.88
C MET A 108 12.55 -9.60 -8.04
N PHE A 109 13.33 -9.20 -9.05
CA PHE A 109 13.64 -10.06 -10.21
C PHE A 109 14.74 -11.05 -9.93
N ASP A 110 15.72 -10.68 -9.09
CA ASP A 110 16.83 -11.56 -8.70
C ASP A 110 17.07 -11.52 -7.19
N ASN A 111 16.34 -12.34 -6.45
CA ASN A 111 16.36 -12.35 -4.98
C ASN A 111 17.47 -13.26 -4.41
N ARG A 112 18.72 -13.11 -4.90
CA ARG A 112 19.88 -13.84 -4.36
C ARG A 112 20.43 -13.14 -3.11
N SER A 113 20.72 -13.92 -2.07
CA SER A 113 21.32 -13.38 -0.84
C SER A 113 22.81 -13.10 -1.03
N GLY A 114 23.25 -11.92 -0.57
CA GLY A 114 24.68 -11.55 -0.55
C GLY A 114 25.30 -11.36 -1.93
N ALA A 115 24.50 -11.21 -2.99
CA ALA A 115 25.00 -10.91 -4.32
C ALA A 115 25.53 -9.46 -4.39
N GLU A 116 26.70 -9.28 -4.97
CA GLU A 116 27.26 -7.96 -5.27
C GLU A 116 26.62 -7.38 -6.54
N THR A 117 26.22 -8.24 -7.48
CA THR A 117 25.52 -7.88 -8.71
C THR A 117 24.27 -8.75 -8.88
N LEU A 118 23.26 -8.22 -9.56
CA LEU A 118 22.01 -8.91 -9.87
C LEU A 118 21.81 -9.02 -11.37
N LEU A 119 21.16 -10.12 -11.80
CA LEU A 119 20.75 -10.33 -13.18
C LEU A 119 19.27 -9.96 -13.32
N VAL A 120 19.01 -8.85 -13.99
CA VAL A 120 17.67 -8.31 -14.16
C VAL A 120 17.33 -8.14 -15.65
N PRO A 121 16.04 -8.15 -16.04
CA PRO A 121 15.66 -7.87 -17.42
C PRO A 121 16.22 -6.51 -17.88
N ALA A 122 16.90 -6.49 -19.04
CA ALA A 122 17.55 -5.30 -19.58
C ALA A 122 16.59 -4.10 -19.66
N GLN A 123 15.36 -4.35 -20.07
CA GLN A 123 14.32 -3.32 -20.17
C GLN A 123 14.01 -2.62 -18.84
N MET A 124 14.25 -3.26 -17.67
CA MET A 124 14.09 -2.60 -16.38
C MET A 124 15.15 -1.53 -16.13
N LEU A 125 16.38 -1.76 -16.56
CA LEU A 125 17.46 -0.80 -16.43
C LEU A 125 17.25 0.38 -17.38
N ASP A 126 16.87 0.10 -18.61
CA ASP A 126 16.58 1.12 -19.62
C ASP A 126 15.38 1.99 -19.16
N ALA A 127 14.33 1.39 -18.62
CA ALA A 127 13.14 2.10 -18.15
C ALA A 127 13.41 3.07 -17.01
N TYR A 128 14.35 2.77 -16.12
CA TYR A 128 14.71 3.65 -15.03
C TYR A 128 15.21 5.03 -15.52
N GLU A 129 15.88 5.06 -16.65
CA GLU A 129 16.35 6.29 -17.28
C GLU A 129 15.26 7.02 -18.08
N TRP A 130 14.30 6.28 -18.64
CA TRP A 130 13.32 6.81 -19.60
C TRP A 130 11.92 7.08 -19.05
N ILE A 131 11.50 6.42 -17.96
CA ILE A 131 10.17 6.67 -17.37
C ILE A 131 10.24 7.94 -16.53
N THR A 132 9.95 9.08 -17.15
CA THR A 132 9.89 10.38 -16.50
C THR A 132 8.45 10.92 -16.37
N ASP A 133 7.50 10.33 -17.11
CA ASP A 133 6.10 10.73 -17.13
C ASP A 133 5.17 9.54 -17.43
N TYR A 134 3.85 9.78 -17.36
CA TYR A 134 2.84 8.75 -17.61
C TYR A 134 2.74 8.35 -19.09
N GLN A 135 3.22 9.15 -20.04
CA GLN A 135 3.20 8.79 -21.46
C GLN A 135 4.27 7.75 -21.75
N THR A 136 5.49 7.99 -21.26
CA THR A 136 6.59 7.03 -21.36
C THR A 136 6.27 5.75 -20.60
N LEU A 137 5.68 5.83 -19.41
CA LEU A 137 5.20 4.66 -18.67
C LEU A 137 4.18 3.86 -19.47
N TRP A 138 3.20 4.53 -20.10
CA TRP A 138 2.17 3.86 -20.90
C TRP A 138 2.77 3.13 -22.12
N PHE A 139 3.80 3.71 -22.73
CA PHE A 139 4.56 3.06 -23.79
C PHE A 139 5.18 1.75 -23.27
N PHE A 140 5.93 1.78 -22.18
CA PHE A 140 6.56 0.59 -21.60
C PHE A 140 5.56 -0.48 -21.13
N LEU A 141 4.39 -0.09 -20.62
CA LEU A 141 3.34 -1.03 -20.21
C LEU A 141 2.74 -1.83 -21.38
N ASN A 142 2.82 -1.31 -22.61
CA ASN A 142 2.25 -1.95 -23.81
C ASN A 142 3.31 -2.60 -24.71
N GLU A 143 4.60 -2.31 -24.48
CA GLU A 143 5.67 -2.97 -25.23
C GLU A 143 5.85 -4.43 -24.80
N PRO A 144 6.26 -5.32 -25.71
CA PRO A 144 6.63 -6.68 -25.35
C PRO A 144 7.77 -6.68 -24.33
N PHE A 145 7.65 -7.50 -23.29
CA PHE A 145 8.64 -7.59 -22.23
C PHE A 145 9.41 -8.91 -22.33
N ASP A 146 10.73 -8.82 -22.49
CA ASP A 146 11.60 -9.99 -22.59
C ASP A 146 12.30 -10.28 -21.28
N TYR A 147 11.88 -11.36 -20.63
CA TYR A 147 12.51 -11.88 -19.40
C TYR A 147 13.81 -12.65 -19.63
N SER A 148 14.17 -12.93 -20.88
CA SER A 148 15.37 -13.71 -21.23
C SER A 148 16.58 -12.82 -21.51
N ASP A 149 16.36 -11.57 -21.93
CA ASP A 149 17.42 -10.58 -22.09
C ASP A 149 17.81 -10.00 -20.72
N LEU A 150 18.82 -10.61 -20.10
CA LEU A 150 19.29 -10.25 -18.76
C LEU A 150 20.58 -9.43 -18.84
N LYS A 151 20.62 -8.35 -18.08
CA LYS A 151 21.82 -7.53 -17.85
C LYS A 151 22.20 -7.55 -16.37
N GLU A 152 23.49 -7.48 -16.13
CA GLU A 152 24.07 -7.36 -14.79
C GLU A 152 23.96 -5.92 -14.30
N THR A 153 23.61 -5.74 -13.02
CA THR A 153 23.52 -4.44 -12.37
C THR A 153 24.14 -4.48 -10.97
N GLU A 154 24.84 -3.39 -10.61
CA GLU A 154 25.38 -3.17 -9.27
C GLU A 154 24.36 -2.44 -8.34
N PHE A 155 23.20 -2.04 -8.88
CA PHE A 155 22.12 -1.44 -8.07
C PHE A 155 21.43 -2.51 -7.23
N VAL A 156 22.07 -2.89 -6.13
CA VAL A 156 21.63 -3.91 -5.20
C VAL A 156 21.21 -3.28 -3.88
N ALA A 157 20.00 -3.56 -3.43
CA ALA A 157 19.57 -3.23 -2.08
C ALA A 157 20.25 -4.18 -1.09
N GLY A 158 21.49 -3.85 -0.71
CA GLY A 158 22.29 -4.61 0.24
C GLY A 158 21.74 -4.53 1.67
N GLY A 159 22.04 -5.55 2.49
CA GLY A 159 21.66 -5.53 3.91
C GLY A 159 20.25 -5.99 4.24
N TYR A 160 19.41 -6.27 3.25
CA TYR A 160 18.08 -6.86 3.45
C TYR A 160 18.07 -8.36 3.17
N SER A 161 17.34 -9.09 4.00
CA SER A 161 17.11 -10.51 3.82
C SER A 161 16.20 -10.80 2.61
N VAL A 162 16.38 -11.98 2.03
CA VAL A 162 15.49 -12.51 0.97
C VAL A 162 14.03 -12.59 1.41
N VAL A 163 13.76 -12.70 2.71
CA VAL A 163 12.42 -12.74 3.31
C VAL A 163 11.65 -11.45 3.01
N CYS A 164 12.32 -10.31 3.01
CA CYS A 164 11.69 -9.02 2.73
C CYS A 164 11.10 -8.91 1.32
N TYR A 165 11.68 -9.65 0.39
CA TYR A 165 11.25 -9.66 -1.02
C TYR A 165 10.40 -10.86 -1.39
N PHE A 166 9.96 -11.67 -0.41
CA PHE A 166 9.20 -12.89 -0.69
C PHE A 166 7.97 -12.62 -1.57
N LEU A 167 7.12 -11.67 -1.17
CA LEU A 167 5.92 -11.33 -1.94
C LEU A 167 6.22 -10.73 -3.33
N PRO A 168 7.08 -9.70 -3.45
CA PRO A 168 7.49 -9.18 -4.75
C PRO A 168 8.09 -10.27 -5.66
N SER A 169 8.96 -11.14 -5.13
CA SER A 169 9.58 -12.22 -5.92
C SER A 169 8.57 -13.28 -6.38
N VAL A 170 7.57 -13.58 -5.56
CA VAL A 170 6.45 -14.45 -5.97
C VAL A 170 5.68 -13.83 -7.13
N CYS A 171 5.40 -12.52 -7.07
CA CYS A 171 4.75 -11.81 -8.18
C CYS A 171 5.62 -11.84 -9.45
N SER A 172 6.93 -11.64 -9.32
CA SER A 172 7.88 -11.73 -10.44
C SER A 172 7.91 -13.14 -11.05
N PHE A 173 7.93 -14.18 -10.23
CA PHE A 173 7.89 -15.56 -10.69
C PHE A 173 6.63 -15.88 -11.51
N PHE A 174 5.46 -15.52 -10.98
CA PHE A 174 4.20 -15.72 -11.70
C PHE A 174 4.07 -14.82 -12.92
N GLY A 175 4.56 -13.58 -12.85
CA GLY A 175 4.60 -12.67 -13.99
C GLY A 175 5.39 -13.26 -15.16
N LYS A 176 6.59 -13.78 -14.88
CA LYS A 176 7.41 -14.48 -15.87
C LYS A 176 6.72 -15.75 -16.42
N ALA A 177 6.14 -16.56 -15.54
CA ALA A 177 5.48 -17.81 -15.94
C ALA A 177 4.25 -17.59 -16.82
N LEU A 178 3.52 -16.48 -16.60
CA LEU A 178 2.31 -16.10 -17.35
C LEU A 178 2.58 -15.15 -18.53
N GLY A 179 3.82 -14.74 -18.74
CA GLY A 179 4.18 -13.79 -19.79
C GLY A 179 3.61 -12.38 -19.56
N ILE A 180 3.37 -12.00 -18.31
CA ILE A 180 2.88 -10.65 -17.97
C ILE A 180 4.04 -9.67 -18.13
N ASN A 181 3.79 -8.51 -18.75
CA ASN A 181 4.78 -7.45 -18.86
C ASN A 181 5.35 -7.06 -17.48
N GLY A 182 6.68 -6.94 -17.35
CA GLY A 182 7.38 -6.72 -16.09
C GLY A 182 6.97 -5.46 -15.33
N TYR A 183 6.51 -4.41 -16.02
CA TYR A 183 6.01 -3.20 -15.37
C TYR A 183 4.65 -3.43 -14.70
N TRP A 184 3.78 -4.28 -15.28
CA TRP A 184 2.57 -4.72 -14.59
C TRP A 184 2.87 -5.59 -13.38
N VAL A 185 3.96 -6.34 -13.41
CA VAL A 185 4.42 -7.14 -12.27
C VAL A 185 4.84 -6.25 -11.10
N ILE A 186 5.44 -5.08 -11.34
CA ILE A 186 5.71 -4.09 -10.30
C ILE A 186 4.41 -3.68 -9.59
N TYR A 187 3.36 -3.36 -10.34
CA TYR A 187 2.06 -3.00 -9.76
C TYR A 187 1.42 -4.15 -8.99
N LEU A 188 1.55 -5.38 -9.48
CA LEU A 188 1.08 -6.57 -8.75
C LEU A 188 1.84 -6.77 -7.43
N ALA A 189 3.16 -6.58 -7.43
CA ALA A 189 3.98 -6.66 -6.23
C ALA A 189 3.63 -5.58 -5.21
N ARG A 190 3.44 -4.34 -5.65
CA ARG A 190 2.95 -3.23 -4.82
C ARG A 190 1.58 -3.54 -4.22
N LEU A 191 0.66 -4.06 -5.03
CA LEU A 191 -0.68 -4.45 -4.57
C LEU A 191 -0.61 -5.58 -3.54
N ALA A 192 0.24 -6.59 -3.74
CA ALA A 192 0.44 -7.67 -2.78
C ALA A 192 0.96 -7.13 -1.43
N ASN A 193 1.95 -6.25 -1.44
CA ASN A 193 2.46 -5.58 -0.24
C ASN A 193 1.37 -4.75 0.45
N ALA A 194 0.63 -3.92 -0.29
CA ALA A 194 -0.46 -3.12 0.23
C ALA A 194 -1.56 -3.96 0.88
N LEU A 195 -1.91 -5.12 0.30
CA LEU A 195 -2.90 -6.04 0.87
C LEU A 195 -2.42 -6.68 2.17
N VAL A 196 -1.15 -7.06 2.26
CA VAL A 196 -0.57 -7.60 3.51
C VAL A 196 -0.52 -6.52 4.58
N PHE A 197 -0.13 -5.29 4.23
CA PHE A 197 -0.21 -4.15 5.14
C PHE A 197 -1.64 -3.90 5.63
N LEU A 198 -2.63 -3.89 4.73
CA LEU A 198 -4.05 -3.72 5.09
C LEU A 198 -4.52 -4.78 6.10
N ALA A 199 -4.16 -6.05 5.86
CA ALA A 199 -4.51 -7.14 6.77
C ALA A 199 -3.84 -6.97 8.15
N ALA A 200 -2.56 -6.61 8.18
CA ALA A 200 -1.81 -6.35 9.40
C ALA A 200 -2.37 -5.13 10.15
N ALA A 201 -2.66 -4.03 9.46
CA ALA A 201 -3.24 -2.82 10.02
C ALA A 201 -4.62 -3.08 10.65
N TYR A 202 -5.48 -3.82 9.95
CA TYR A 202 -6.77 -4.25 10.50
C TYR A 202 -6.61 -5.12 11.75
N TRP A 203 -5.66 -6.05 11.73
CA TRP A 203 -5.34 -6.87 12.90
C TRP A 203 -4.86 -6.01 14.06
N MET A 204 -3.96 -5.05 13.85
CA MET A 204 -3.45 -4.14 14.88
C MET A 204 -4.58 -3.33 15.54
N LEU A 205 -5.49 -2.77 14.74
CA LEU A 205 -6.64 -2.01 15.24
C LEU A 205 -7.60 -2.87 16.08
N ARG A 206 -7.81 -4.13 15.70
CA ARG A 206 -8.62 -5.06 16.49
C ARG A 206 -7.90 -5.52 17.75
N ARG A 207 -6.58 -5.63 17.69
CA ARG A 207 -5.78 -6.22 18.75
C ARG A 207 -5.69 -5.33 19.99
N CYS A 208 -5.49 -4.03 19.83
CA CYS A 208 -5.28 -3.11 20.92
C CYS A 208 -6.31 -1.97 20.91
N PRO A 209 -7.46 -2.14 21.61
CA PRO A 209 -8.53 -1.14 21.64
C PRO A 209 -8.10 0.23 22.12
N VAL A 210 -7.19 0.29 23.09
CA VAL A 210 -6.68 1.55 23.66
C VAL A 210 -5.93 2.40 22.63
N LEU A 211 -5.23 1.77 21.69
CA LEU A 211 -4.47 2.48 20.68
C LEU A 211 -5.25 2.77 19.38
N ARG A 212 -6.49 2.31 19.24
CA ARG A 212 -7.27 2.45 17.98
C ARG A 212 -7.27 3.85 17.38
N PRO A 213 -7.57 4.93 18.13
CA PRO A 213 -7.59 6.27 17.53
C PRO A 213 -6.23 6.72 17.02
N PHE A 214 -5.19 6.42 17.77
CA PHE A 214 -3.80 6.71 17.39
C PHE A 214 -3.39 5.90 16.15
N LEU A 215 -3.61 4.57 16.18
CA LEU A 215 -3.29 3.69 15.08
C LEU A 215 -4.05 4.05 13.81
N PHE A 216 -5.31 4.45 13.92
CA PHE A 216 -6.09 4.88 12.75
C PHE A 216 -5.42 6.04 12.01
N VAL A 217 -4.99 7.08 12.74
CA VAL A 217 -4.31 8.24 12.15
C VAL A 217 -2.91 7.86 11.65
N PHE A 218 -2.17 7.09 12.44
CA PHE A 218 -0.80 6.69 12.12
C PHE A 218 -0.73 5.81 10.87
N LEU A 219 -1.61 4.80 10.77
CA LEU A 219 -1.65 3.86 9.65
C LEU A 219 -2.17 4.48 8.34
N LEU A 220 -2.83 5.64 8.42
CA LEU A 220 -3.24 6.44 7.26
C LEU A 220 -2.26 7.58 6.94
N ASN A 221 -1.09 7.62 7.58
CA ASN A 221 -0.07 8.61 7.27
C ASN A 221 0.40 8.44 5.81
N PRO A 222 0.38 9.49 4.97
CA PRO A 222 0.73 9.40 3.55
C PRO A 222 2.13 8.84 3.28
N MET A 223 3.12 9.17 4.11
CA MET A 223 4.48 8.65 3.95
C MET A 223 4.55 7.15 4.23
N LEU A 224 3.84 6.68 5.26
CA LEU A 224 3.73 5.25 5.54
C LEU A 224 3.03 4.54 4.38
N LEU A 225 1.88 5.07 3.93
CA LEU A 225 1.12 4.47 2.82
C LEU A 225 1.94 4.41 1.52
N GLN A 226 2.72 5.45 1.24
CA GLN A 226 3.64 5.45 0.10
C GLN A 226 4.64 4.29 0.18
N GLN A 227 5.25 4.10 1.34
CA GLN A 227 6.22 3.03 1.57
C GLN A 227 5.58 1.65 1.48
N GLU A 228 4.42 1.46 2.12
CA GLU A 228 3.70 0.19 2.16
C GLU A 228 3.09 -0.21 0.79
N CYS A 229 2.92 0.75 -0.12
CA CYS A 229 2.49 0.53 -1.50
C CYS A 229 3.65 0.46 -2.50
N SER A 230 4.87 0.15 -2.04
CA SER A 230 6.06 0.01 -2.87
C SER A 230 6.57 -1.43 -2.94
N CYS A 231 7.58 -1.67 -3.78
CA CYS A 231 8.32 -2.93 -3.81
C CYS A 231 9.42 -3.01 -2.74
N SER A 232 9.47 -2.06 -1.80
CA SER A 232 10.53 -1.97 -0.81
C SER A 232 10.53 -3.14 0.18
N ALA A 233 11.74 -3.50 0.60
CA ALA A 233 11.97 -4.44 1.71
C ALA A 233 11.40 -3.93 3.03
N ASP A 234 11.27 -2.62 3.19
CA ASP A 234 10.81 -1.99 4.43
C ASP A 234 9.34 -2.30 4.76
N VAL A 235 8.53 -2.72 3.77
CA VAL A 235 7.13 -3.10 3.98
C VAL A 235 7.00 -4.18 5.05
N LEU A 236 7.64 -5.33 4.85
CA LEU A 236 7.59 -6.42 5.85
C LEU A 236 8.31 -6.07 7.14
N CYS A 237 9.36 -5.25 7.09
CA CYS A 237 10.03 -4.73 8.29
C CYS A 237 9.08 -3.89 9.14
N ASN A 238 8.40 -2.92 8.54
CA ASN A 238 7.45 -2.03 9.21
C ASN A 238 6.28 -2.81 9.80
N ILE A 239 5.69 -3.73 9.02
CA ILE A 239 4.62 -4.61 9.49
C ILE A 239 5.09 -5.41 10.72
N GLY A 240 6.27 -6.01 10.64
CA GLY A 240 6.83 -6.80 11.73
C GLY A 240 7.00 -6.01 13.01
N ILE A 241 7.63 -4.82 12.92
CA ILE A 241 7.85 -3.92 14.06
C ILE A 241 6.54 -3.42 14.66
N LEU A 242 5.64 -2.91 13.81
CA LEU A 242 4.38 -2.36 14.28
C LEU A 242 3.51 -3.42 14.95
N CYS A 243 3.43 -4.62 14.36
CA CYS A 243 2.71 -5.74 14.96
C CYS A 243 3.35 -6.19 16.29
N PHE A 244 4.68 -6.23 16.37
CA PHE A 244 5.40 -6.54 17.60
C PHE A 244 5.08 -5.53 18.70
N LEU A 245 5.18 -4.22 18.41
CA LEU A 245 4.90 -3.15 19.35
C LEU A 245 3.43 -3.17 19.83
N VAL A 246 2.48 -3.33 18.90
CA VAL A 246 1.05 -3.44 19.24
C VAL A 246 0.78 -4.64 20.12
N GLN A 247 1.38 -5.80 19.82
CA GLN A 247 1.24 -7.01 20.63
C GLN A 247 1.83 -6.82 22.04
N THR A 248 2.99 -6.16 22.14
CA THR A 248 3.63 -5.86 23.43
C THR A 248 2.74 -4.95 24.27
N ILE A 249 2.25 -3.85 23.69
CA ILE A 249 1.36 -2.91 24.40
C ILE A 249 0.06 -3.60 24.81
N TYR A 250 -0.52 -4.44 23.96
CA TYR A 250 -1.70 -5.23 24.28
C TYR A 250 -1.47 -6.14 25.50
N ILE A 251 -0.32 -6.83 25.57
CA ILE A 251 0.03 -7.68 26.72
C ILE A 251 0.15 -6.85 28.00
N ILE A 252 0.77 -5.67 27.93
CA ILE A 252 1.01 -4.81 29.08
C ILE A 252 -0.28 -4.16 29.60
N VAL A 253 -1.14 -3.68 28.70
CA VAL A 253 -2.28 -2.81 29.04
C VAL A 253 -3.57 -3.60 29.22
N ASP A 254 -3.87 -4.50 28.30
CA ASP A 254 -5.20 -5.14 28.19
C ASP A 254 -5.26 -6.54 28.83
N ARG A 255 -4.12 -7.16 29.16
CA ARG A 255 -4.09 -8.53 29.67
C ARG A 255 -3.69 -8.59 31.17
N LYS A 256 -4.55 -9.28 31.94
CA LYS A 256 -4.25 -9.61 33.35
C LYS A 256 -3.32 -10.82 33.52
N CYS A 257 -3.38 -11.75 32.55
CA CYS A 257 -2.57 -12.97 32.53
C CYS A 257 -2.04 -13.21 31.11
N ILE A 258 -0.76 -13.55 31.00
CA ILE A 258 -0.09 -13.83 29.72
C ILE A 258 -0.35 -15.30 29.38
N GLU A 259 -1.03 -15.54 28.26
CA GLU A 259 -1.26 -16.87 27.71
C GLU A 259 -0.12 -17.30 26.78
N LYS A 260 0.10 -18.61 26.62
CA LYS A 260 1.12 -19.15 25.69
C LYS A 260 0.92 -18.65 24.26
N ARG A 261 -0.33 -18.46 23.84
CA ARG A 261 -0.68 -17.93 22.51
C ARG A 261 -0.14 -16.50 22.32
N GLU A 262 -0.21 -15.66 23.34
CA GLU A 262 0.26 -14.28 23.27
C GLU A 262 1.78 -14.21 23.11
N ILE A 263 2.48 -15.06 23.83
CA ILE A 263 3.93 -15.20 23.71
C ILE A 263 4.30 -15.71 22.31
N LEU A 264 3.57 -16.71 21.80
CA LEU A 264 3.81 -17.24 20.45
C LEU A 264 3.66 -16.17 19.38
N ILE A 265 2.59 -15.37 19.44
CA ILE A 265 2.36 -14.26 18.49
C ILE A 265 3.52 -13.25 18.58
N LEU A 266 3.95 -12.90 19.79
CA LEU A 266 5.07 -11.99 20.00
C LEU A 266 6.36 -12.53 19.39
N LEU A 267 6.65 -13.82 19.61
CA LEU A 267 7.83 -14.49 19.06
C LEU A 267 7.80 -14.57 17.53
N VAL A 268 6.64 -14.76 16.93
CA VAL A 268 6.49 -14.76 15.47
C VAL A 268 6.85 -13.40 14.88
N PHE A 269 6.33 -12.31 15.46
CA PHE A 269 6.67 -10.96 14.99
C PHE A 269 8.14 -10.60 15.29
N PHE A 270 8.67 -11.00 16.42
CA PHE A 270 10.08 -10.85 16.73
C PHE A 270 10.95 -11.57 15.69
N ALA A 271 10.63 -12.83 15.39
CA ALA A 271 11.35 -13.60 14.37
C ALA A 271 11.26 -12.94 12.98
N LEU A 272 10.11 -12.37 12.64
CA LEU A 272 9.95 -11.62 11.38
C LEU A 272 10.86 -10.38 11.34
N VAL A 273 10.92 -9.61 12.43
CA VAL A 273 11.81 -8.43 12.52
C VAL A 273 13.27 -8.83 12.38
N VAL A 274 13.71 -9.88 13.10
CA VAL A 274 15.07 -10.41 13.00
C VAL A 274 15.39 -10.89 11.60
N ALA A 275 14.45 -11.60 10.96
CA ALA A 275 14.61 -12.11 9.61
C ALA A 275 14.66 -11.00 8.55
N CYS A 276 13.96 -9.89 8.77
CA CYS A 276 13.94 -8.78 7.82
C CYS A 276 15.17 -7.87 7.95
N LYS A 277 15.41 -7.32 9.13
CA LYS A 277 16.49 -6.34 9.33
C LYS A 277 17.00 -6.38 10.75
N PHE A 278 18.16 -6.97 10.95
CA PHE A 278 18.77 -7.13 12.28
C PHE A 278 18.94 -5.80 13.04
N ALA A 279 19.12 -4.69 12.32
CA ALA A 279 19.25 -3.36 12.91
C ALA A 279 18.05 -2.91 13.75
N TYR A 280 16.87 -3.53 13.57
CA TYR A 280 15.67 -3.21 14.33
C TYR A 280 15.47 -4.06 15.59
N VAL A 281 16.29 -5.07 15.82
CA VAL A 281 16.23 -5.92 17.01
C VAL A 281 16.29 -5.12 18.34
N PRO A 282 17.09 -4.04 18.45
CA PRO A 282 17.10 -3.22 19.67
C PRO A 282 15.76 -2.53 19.99
N LEU A 283 14.83 -2.45 19.05
CA LEU A 283 13.49 -1.88 19.26
C LEU A 283 12.49 -2.91 19.82
N CYS A 284 12.85 -4.17 19.79
CA CYS A 284 12.04 -5.30 20.28
C CYS A 284 12.51 -5.77 21.65
#